data_9a4d2aa0e79e2228681ae511e25db3c2
#
_entry.id   9a4d2aa0e79e2228681ae511e25db3c2
#
_cell.length_a   1.000
_cell.length_b   1.000
_cell.length_c   1.000
_cell.angle_alpha   90.00
_cell.angle_beta   90.00
_cell.angle_gamma   90.00
#
_symmetry.space_group_name_H-M   'P 1'
#
loop_
_entity.id
_entity.type
_entity.pdbx_description
1 polymer ?
#
loop_
_entity_poly.entity_id
_entity_poly.type
_entity_poly.pdbx_seq_one_letter_code
_entity_poly.pdbx_strand_id
1 'polypeptide(L)'
;MDQSMNIQNTAAPLGNGFMKKVFLAAVSLFFVFAAILAGIYAYHMIARPSGLATISVSGTGKVTYKPDIADIDIAIISKGPDASSVQNDNNTKMTAVVEYLKSQGVTEDDIKTISYSLYPEYKQSRDGVDTSQIIGYTMNQGLQFRVRDISLVGKIVGGLSSVGINSLNGISFGLSDEKLETLKTQAKDQAITKAQQELQRMKTQFGFSHVRLVGISDSPIVPMLYRMENAEFGLGSDVPVPAPIQTGTGEVIENVSLAYEIR
;
A
#
# COMPACT_ATOMS: atom_id res chain seq x y z
N MET A 1 37.45 74.34 74.34
CA MET A 1 37.00 72.98 74.76
C MET A 1 36.37 72.32 73.54
N ASP A 2 37.19 71.56 72.89
CA ASP A 2 36.60 70.75 71.74
C ASP A 2 37.43 69.48 71.70
N GLN A 3 36.76 68.34 72.02
CA GLN A 3 37.31 67.03 71.94
C GLN A 3 36.79 66.35 70.66
N SER A 4 37.59 66.44 69.64
CA SER A 4 37.34 65.60 68.43
C SER A 4 37.77 64.17 68.67
N MET A 5 36.78 63.29 68.75
CA MET A 5 36.92 61.84 68.90
C MET A 5 37.38 61.22 67.59
N ASN A 6 38.60 60.76 67.51
CA ASN A 6 39.19 60.06 66.37
C ASN A 6 38.86 58.59 66.46
N ILE A 7 37.90 58.11 65.66
CA ILE A 7 37.59 56.71 65.51
C ILE A 7 38.52 56.09 64.41
N GLN A 8 39.59 55.46 64.84
CA GLN A 8 40.44 54.66 63.95
C GLN A 8 39.78 53.34 63.65
N ASN A 9 39.39 53.21 62.42
CA ASN A 9 38.82 51.99 61.86
C ASN A 9 39.97 51.02 61.59
N THR A 10 40.24 50.07 62.50
CA THR A 10 41.25 49.02 62.36
C THR A 10 40.65 47.84 61.65
N ALA A 11 40.50 47.93 60.37
CA ALA A 11 40.28 46.71 59.50
C ALA A 11 41.66 46.08 59.24
N ALA A 12 41.97 45.02 59.91
CA ALA A 12 43.19 44.24 59.66
C ALA A 12 43.12 43.63 58.22
N PRO A 13 44.17 43.77 57.39
CA PRO A 13 44.16 43.15 56.06
C PRO A 13 44.23 41.63 56.22
N LEU A 14 43.20 40.94 55.70
CA LEU A 14 43.20 39.51 55.55
C LEU A 14 44.45 39.10 54.72
N GLY A 15 45.42 38.47 55.38
CA GLY A 15 46.73 38.19 54.80
C GLY A 15 46.61 37.35 53.50
N ASN A 16 47.41 37.70 52.49
CA ASN A 16 47.51 37.06 51.19
C ASN A 16 47.61 35.50 51.25
N GLY A 17 48.06 34.98 52.39
CA GLY A 17 48.12 33.50 52.63
C GLY A 17 46.79 32.83 52.86
N PHE A 18 45.82 33.54 53.48
CA PHE A 18 44.48 32.98 53.70
C PHE A 18 43.69 32.88 52.41
N MET A 19 43.69 33.94 51.59
CA MET A 19 43.04 33.95 50.27
C MET A 19 43.60 32.87 49.33
N LYS A 20 44.91 32.65 49.31
CA LYS A 20 45.55 31.57 48.54
C LYS A 20 45.11 30.18 49.00
N LYS A 21 44.98 29.92 50.29
CA LYS A 21 44.51 28.65 50.85
C LYS A 21 43.02 28.39 50.49
N VAL A 22 42.19 29.45 50.58
CA VAL A 22 40.77 29.33 50.20
C VAL A 22 40.65 29.12 48.71
N PHE A 23 41.42 29.79 47.87
CA PHE A 23 41.44 29.56 46.43
C PHE A 23 41.91 28.14 46.07
N LEU A 24 42.98 27.65 46.67
CA LEU A 24 43.45 26.27 46.45
C LEU A 24 42.43 25.21 46.91
N ALA A 25 41.74 25.45 48.02
CA ALA A 25 40.68 24.58 48.51
C ALA A 25 39.47 24.58 47.55
N ALA A 26 39.08 25.73 47.01
CA ALA A 26 37.99 25.81 46.01
C ALA A 26 38.32 25.08 44.68
N VAL A 27 39.60 25.26 44.22
CA VAL A 27 40.07 24.55 43.01
C VAL A 27 40.13 23.05 43.23
N SER A 28 40.60 22.57 44.40
CA SER A 28 40.59 21.11 44.68
C SER A 28 39.18 20.54 44.77
N LEU A 29 38.24 21.28 45.38
CA LEU A 29 36.82 20.87 45.44
C LEU A 29 36.19 20.79 44.05
N PHE A 30 36.53 21.75 43.18
CA PHE A 30 36.08 21.75 41.77
C PHE A 30 36.59 20.49 41.01
N PHE A 31 37.87 20.17 41.16
CA PHE A 31 38.40 18.95 40.51
C PHE A 31 37.82 17.64 41.05
N VAL A 32 37.56 17.57 42.35
CA VAL A 32 36.87 16.42 42.97
C VAL A 32 35.45 16.28 42.43
N PHE A 33 34.71 17.39 42.34
CA PHE A 33 33.36 17.43 41.79
C PHE A 33 33.36 17.06 40.30
N ALA A 34 34.29 17.60 39.51
CA ALA A 34 34.46 17.24 38.10
C ALA A 34 34.80 15.75 37.91
N ALA A 35 35.66 15.19 38.78
CA ALA A 35 35.97 13.74 38.73
C ALA A 35 34.76 12.87 39.09
N ILE A 36 33.93 13.26 40.04
CA ILE A 36 32.67 12.56 40.37
C ILE A 36 31.71 12.64 39.21
N LEU A 37 31.51 13.80 38.59
CA LEU A 37 30.67 13.95 37.40
C LEU A 37 31.17 13.10 36.22
N ALA A 38 32.48 13.11 35.97
CA ALA A 38 33.09 12.27 34.94
C ALA A 38 32.93 10.78 35.24
N GLY A 39 33.04 10.37 36.50
CA GLY A 39 32.79 9.00 36.96
C GLY A 39 31.33 8.57 36.75
N ILE A 40 30.38 9.44 37.12
CA ILE A 40 28.95 9.20 36.87
C ILE A 40 28.67 9.11 35.36
N TYR A 41 29.23 9.99 34.57
CA TYR A 41 29.07 9.97 33.11
C TYR A 41 29.69 8.72 32.48
N ALA A 42 30.89 8.35 32.91
CA ALA A 42 31.54 7.10 32.46
C ALA A 42 30.73 5.84 32.88
N TYR A 43 30.22 5.84 34.14
CA TYR A 43 29.37 4.79 34.62
C TYR A 43 28.08 4.64 33.77
N HIS A 44 27.41 5.76 33.42
CA HIS A 44 26.25 5.76 32.55
C HIS A 44 26.59 5.35 31.13
N MET A 45 27.75 5.64 30.60
CA MET A 45 28.22 5.21 29.28
C MET A 45 28.56 3.69 29.25
N ILE A 46 29.23 3.21 30.31
CA ILE A 46 29.67 1.81 30.40
C ILE A 46 28.51 0.89 30.86
N ALA A 47 27.65 1.38 31.73
CA ALA A 47 26.50 0.64 32.25
C ALA A 47 25.27 0.67 31.31
N ARG A 48 25.32 1.36 30.13
CA ARG A 48 24.36 1.07 29.08
C ARG A 48 24.64 -0.36 28.60
N PRO A 49 23.74 -1.30 28.87
CA PRO A 49 23.96 -2.65 28.37
C PRO A 49 24.11 -2.50 26.85
N SER A 50 25.28 -2.88 26.35
CA SER A 50 25.51 -3.10 24.92
C SER A 50 24.32 -3.89 24.41
N GLY A 51 23.60 -3.33 23.44
CA GLY A 51 22.25 -3.66 23.01
C GLY A 51 21.87 -5.13 23.30
N LEU A 52 20.74 -5.28 23.97
CA LEU A 52 20.19 -6.59 24.27
C LEU A 52 20.29 -7.46 23.02
N ALA A 53 20.88 -8.64 23.14
CA ALA A 53 21.02 -9.53 22.00
C ALA A 53 19.60 -9.84 21.49
N THR A 54 19.37 -9.53 20.23
CA THR A 54 18.07 -9.78 19.59
C THR A 54 18.22 -10.77 18.45
N ILE A 55 17.24 -11.64 18.31
CA ILE A 55 17.10 -12.49 17.12
C ILE A 55 15.82 -12.14 16.41
N SER A 56 15.82 -12.30 15.10
CA SER A 56 14.64 -12.16 14.26
C SER A 56 14.36 -13.50 13.59
N VAL A 57 13.12 -13.94 13.68
CA VAL A 57 12.61 -15.11 12.97
C VAL A 57 11.48 -14.69 12.06
N SER A 58 11.39 -15.29 10.89
CA SER A 58 10.34 -15.00 9.93
C SER A 58 9.59 -16.27 9.54
N GLY A 59 8.33 -16.09 9.22
CA GLY A 59 7.49 -17.13 8.64
C GLY A 59 6.72 -16.60 7.45
N THR A 60 6.49 -17.46 6.48
CA THR A 60 5.68 -17.16 5.30
C THR A 60 4.46 -18.07 5.30
N GLY A 61 3.27 -17.47 5.32
CA GLY A 61 2.01 -18.16 5.11
C GLY A 61 1.58 -18.07 3.66
N LYS A 62 0.97 -19.13 3.13
CA LYS A 62 0.46 -19.19 1.76
C LYS A 62 -0.89 -19.89 1.75
N VAL A 63 -1.88 -19.25 1.17
CA VAL A 63 -3.22 -19.84 0.99
C VAL A 63 -3.60 -19.74 -0.49
N THR A 64 -3.84 -20.90 -1.11
CA THR A 64 -4.29 -20.98 -2.49
C THR A 64 -5.77 -20.66 -2.56
N TYR A 65 -6.19 -19.92 -3.58
CA TYR A 65 -7.59 -19.58 -3.79
C TYR A 65 -8.04 -19.75 -5.24
N LYS A 66 -9.36 -19.87 -5.41
CA LYS A 66 -10.03 -19.65 -6.68
C LYS A 66 -10.70 -18.28 -6.64
N PRO A 67 -10.58 -17.47 -7.71
CA PRO A 67 -11.32 -16.22 -7.84
C PRO A 67 -12.81 -16.40 -7.58
N ASP A 68 -13.46 -15.40 -7.04
CA ASP A 68 -14.92 -15.38 -6.81
C ASP A 68 -15.60 -14.15 -7.41
N ILE A 69 -14.81 -13.21 -7.97
CA ILE A 69 -15.32 -12.08 -8.75
C ILE A 69 -14.59 -11.98 -10.09
N ALA A 70 -15.25 -11.31 -11.03
CA ALA A 70 -14.64 -10.88 -12.28
C ALA A 70 -14.90 -9.38 -12.50
N ASP A 71 -13.86 -8.61 -12.72
CA ASP A 71 -13.92 -7.22 -13.18
C ASP A 71 -13.76 -7.20 -14.70
N ILE A 72 -14.72 -6.58 -15.40
CA ILE A 72 -14.80 -6.57 -16.86
C ILE A 72 -14.79 -5.13 -17.34
N ASP A 73 -13.86 -4.83 -18.23
CA ASP A 73 -13.67 -3.52 -18.85
C ASP A 73 -14.20 -3.54 -20.28
N ILE A 74 -15.17 -2.70 -20.56
CA ILE A 74 -15.79 -2.55 -21.88
C ILE A 74 -15.77 -1.10 -22.33
N ALA A 75 -15.94 -0.85 -23.63
CA ALA A 75 -16.16 0.49 -24.12
C ALA A 75 -17.15 0.52 -25.28
N ILE A 76 -17.80 1.68 -25.45
CA ILE A 76 -18.57 2.04 -26.62
C ILE A 76 -17.82 3.15 -27.34
N ILE A 77 -17.49 2.91 -28.60
CA ILE A 77 -16.89 3.89 -29.48
C ILE A 77 -17.96 4.25 -30.52
N SER A 78 -18.40 5.52 -30.49
CA SER A 78 -19.37 6.08 -31.43
C SER A 78 -18.68 7.10 -32.32
N LYS A 79 -19.03 7.15 -33.62
CA LYS A 79 -18.52 8.10 -34.62
C LYS A 79 -19.66 8.74 -35.36
N GLY A 80 -19.48 10.01 -35.74
CA GLY A 80 -20.49 10.75 -36.50
C GLY A 80 -20.02 12.13 -36.93
N PRO A 81 -20.85 12.85 -37.75
CA PRO A 81 -20.47 14.12 -38.32
C PRO A 81 -20.46 15.28 -37.31
N ASP A 82 -21.23 15.19 -36.24
CA ASP A 82 -21.34 16.25 -35.25
C ASP A 82 -21.28 15.68 -33.82
N ALA A 83 -20.78 16.48 -32.88
CA ALA A 83 -20.51 16.09 -31.52
C ALA A 83 -21.77 15.67 -30.75
N SER A 84 -22.89 16.36 -31.00
CA SER A 84 -24.14 16.11 -30.26
C SER A 84 -24.81 14.81 -30.68
N SER A 85 -24.79 14.47 -31.97
CA SER A 85 -25.33 13.21 -32.48
C SER A 85 -24.52 12.01 -31.96
N VAL A 86 -23.18 12.13 -31.96
CA VAL A 86 -22.28 11.10 -31.44
C VAL A 86 -22.50 10.88 -29.93
N GLN A 87 -22.67 11.96 -29.17
CA GLN A 87 -22.93 11.89 -27.75
C GLN A 87 -24.28 11.25 -27.44
N ASN A 88 -25.33 11.61 -28.18
CA ASN A 88 -26.66 11.02 -28.00
C ASN A 88 -26.70 9.53 -28.33
N ASP A 89 -26.06 9.12 -29.45
CA ASP A 89 -25.93 7.72 -29.84
C ASP A 89 -25.20 6.92 -28.76
N ASN A 90 -24.05 7.44 -28.28
CA ASN A 90 -23.27 6.78 -27.24
C ASN A 90 -24.05 6.64 -25.93
N ASN A 91 -24.71 7.70 -25.48
CA ASN A 91 -25.52 7.67 -24.27
C ASN A 91 -26.66 6.66 -24.35
N THR A 92 -27.33 6.58 -25.52
CA THR A 92 -28.41 5.62 -25.75
C THR A 92 -27.91 4.18 -25.64
N LYS A 93 -26.78 3.85 -26.28
CA LYS A 93 -26.16 2.54 -26.21
C LYS A 93 -25.68 2.23 -24.79
N MET A 94 -25.05 3.20 -24.11
CA MET A 94 -24.58 2.99 -22.74
C MET A 94 -25.71 2.72 -21.77
N THR A 95 -26.85 3.41 -21.93
CA THR A 95 -28.08 3.16 -21.14
C THR A 95 -28.56 1.72 -21.35
N ALA A 96 -28.63 1.25 -22.60
CA ALA A 96 -29.05 -0.13 -22.90
C ALA A 96 -28.07 -1.17 -22.30
N VAL A 97 -26.76 -0.87 -22.30
CA VAL A 97 -25.76 -1.73 -21.65
C VAL A 97 -25.98 -1.81 -20.14
N VAL A 98 -26.18 -0.66 -19.47
CA VAL A 98 -26.41 -0.64 -18.02
C VAL A 98 -27.68 -1.38 -17.66
N GLU A 99 -28.77 -1.20 -18.41
CA GLU A 99 -30.03 -1.95 -18.22
C GLU A 99 -29.85 -3.45 -18.43
N TYR A 100 -29.10 -3.85 -19.46
CA TYR A 100 -28.74 -5.24 -19.68
C TYR A 100 -27.97 -5.83 -18.49
N LEU A 101 -26.92 -5.15 -18.02
CA LEU A 101 -26.10 -5.59 -16.89
C LEU A 101 -26.98 -5.75 -15.61
N LYS A 102 -27.85 -4.78 -15.32
CA LYS A 102 -28.80 -4.86 -14.20
C LYS A 102 -29.74 -6.07 -14.36
N SER A 103 -30.22 -6.37 -15.57
CA SER A 103 -31.07 -7.54 -15.83
C SER A 103 -30.37 -8.89 -15.64
N GLN A 104 -29.01 -8.90 -15.74
CA GLN A 104 -28.20 -10.08 -15.47
C GLN A 104 -27.76 -10.17 -13.99
N GLY A 105 -28.21 -9.27 -13.12
CA GLY A 105 -27.95 -9.29 -11.68
C GLY A 105 -26.69 -8.49 -11.24
N VAL A 106 -26.12 -7.69 -12.14
CA VAL A 106 -25.04 -6.75 -11.74
C VAL A 106 -25.67 -5.57 -11.01
N THR A 107 -25.20 -5.27 -9.81
CA THR A 107 -25.73 -4.16 -9.00
C THR A 107 -25.18 -2.81 -9.48
N GLU A 108 -25.85 -1.72 -9.19
CA GLU A 108 -25.42 -0.38 -9.60
C GLU A 108 -24.07 -0.01 -8.98
N ASP A 109 -23.82 -0.42 -7.74
CA ASP A 109 -22.57 -0.19 -7.03
C ASP A 109 -21.36 -0.91 -7.69
N ASP A 110 -21.64 -1.97 -8.44
CA ASP A 110 -20.64 -2.74 -9.17
C ASP A 110 -20.40 -2.23 -10.61
N ILE A 111 -21.07 -1.12 -11.01
CA ILE A 111 -20.91 -0.51 -12.34
C ILE A 111 -20.25 0.86 -12.21
N LYS A 112 -19.15 1.07 -12.95
CA LYS A 112 -18.36 2.28 -12.87
C LYS A 112 -17.95 2.77 -14.25
N THR A 113 -18.17 4.05 -14.54
CA THR A 113 -17.58 4.71 -15.72
C THR A 113 -16.11 4.97 -15.46
N ILE A 114 -15.23 4.45 -16.32
CA ILE A 114 -13.77 4.58 -16.20
C ILE A 114 -13.16 5.57 -17.20
N SER A 115 -13.86 5.86 -18.29
CA SER A 115 -13.44 6.87 -19.27
C SER A 115 -14.64 7.51 -19.97
N TYR A 116 -14.48 8.77 -20.33
CA TYR A 116 -15.46 9.53 -21.12
C TYR A 116 -14.71 10.58 -21.94
N SER A 117 -14.59 10.36 -23.24
CA SER A 117 -13.77 11.20 -24.11
C SER A 117 -14.45 11.43 -25.44
N LEU A 118 -14.47 12.68 -25.88
CA LEU A 118 -14.98 13.12 -27.17
C LEU A 118 -13.89 13.92 -27.87
N TYR A 119 -13.53 13.54 -29.11
CA TYR A 119 -12.52 14.26 -29.89
C TYR A 119 -12.94 14.44 -31.35
N PRO A 120 -12.52 15.55 -31.97
CA PRO A 120 -12.72 15.75 -33.37
C PRO A 120 -11.81 14.84 -34.22
N GLU A 121 -12.33 14.35 -35.33
CA GLU A 121 -11.55 13.69 -36.37
C GLU A 121 -11.20 14.72 -37.45
N TYR A 122 -9.91 14.76 -37.81
CA TYR A 122 -9.42 15.67 -38.82
C TYR A 122 -9.14 14.94 -40.13
N LYS A 123 -9.33 15.63 -41.23
CA LYS A 123 -9.00 15.12 -42.59
C LYS A 123 -7.49 14.90 -42.66
N GLN A 124 -7.06 13.67 -42.94
CA GLN A 124 -5.65 13.41 -43.20
C GLN A 124 -5.27 13.93 -44.60
N SER A 125 -4.24 14.79 -44.68
CA SER A 125 -3.67 15.20 -45.93
C SER A 125 -2.64 14.20 -46.43
N ARG A 126 -2.74 13.84 -47.69
CA ARG A 126 -1.76 12.97 -48.38
C ARG A 126 -0.54 13.74 -48.87
N ASP A 127 -0.67 15.07 -49.02
CA ASP A 127 0.32 15.93 -49.72
C ASP A 127 0.93 17.04 -48.83
N GLY A 128 0.95 16.86 -47.51
CA GLY A 128 1.58 17.78 -46.56
C GLY A 128 0.91 19.16 -46.42
N VAL A 129 -0.28 19.35 -47.02
CA VAL A 129 -1.09 20.54 -46.79
C VAL A 129 -1.84 20.39 -45.50
N ASP A 130 -1.65 21.31 -44.57
CA ASP A 130 -2.31 21.39 -43.29
C ASP A 130 -3.84 21.45 -43.47
N THR A 131 -4.52 20.35 -43.15
CA THR A 131 -5.98 20.30 -43.22
C THR A 131 -6.52 20.24 -41.80
N SER A 132 -6.70 21.43 -41.21
CA SER A 132 -7.40 21.61 -39.93
C SER A 132 -8.92 21.38 -40.04
N GLN A 133 -9.38 20.74 -41.15
CA GLN A 133 -10.80 20.52 -41.38
C GLN A 133 -11.28 19.34 -40.54
N ILE A 134 -12.19 19.61 -39.61
CA ILE A 134 -12.91 18.58 -38.85
C ILE A 134 -13.86 17.87 -39.81
N ILE A 135 -13.75 16.53 -39.89
CA ILE A 135 -14.59 15.67 -40.76
C ILE A 135 -15.60 14.88 -39.95
N GLY A 136 -15.46 14.85 -38.60
CA GLY A 136 -16.35 14.14 -37.70
C GLY A 136 -15.87 14.20 -36.27
N TYR A 137 -16.54 13.45 -35.44
CA TYR A 137 -16.24 13.29 -34.01
C TYR A 137 -16.25 11.83 -33.64
N THR A 138 -15.36 11.45 -32.71
CA THR A 138 -15.32 10.15 -32.09
C THR A 138 -15.51 10.30 -30.59
N MET A 139 -16.45 9.55 -30.04
CA MET A 139 -16.67 9.42 -28.61
C MET A 139 -16.27 8.02 -28.14
N ASN A 140 -15.52 7.97 -27.07
CA ASN A 140 -15.16 6.74 -26.38
C ASN A 140 -15.62 6.84 -24.92
N GLN A 141 -16.54 5.96 -24.52
CA GLN A 141 -16.99 5.82 -23.17
C GLN A 141 -16.70 4.42 -22.66
N GLY A 142 -15.82 4.33 -21.65
CA GLY A 142 -15.46 3.09 -20.99
C GLY A 142 -16.26 2.86 -19.73
N LEU A 143 -16.68 1.62 -19.54
CA LEU A 143 -17.38 1.12 -18.37
C LEU A 143 -16.64 -0.08 -17.80
N GLN A 144 -16.45 -0.10 -16.50
CA GLN A 144 -16.03 -1.29 -15.75
C GLN A 144 -17.20 -1.79 -14.93
N PHE A 145 -17.40 -3.09 -14.93
CA PHE A 145 -18.39 -3.69 -14.05
C PHE A 145 -17.86 -4.98 -13.41
N ARG A 146 -18.36 -5.27 -12.22
CA ARG A 146 -17.98 -6.42 -11.41
C ARG A 146 -19.08 -7.48 -11.44
N VAL A 147 -18.69 -8.70 -11.75
CA VAL A 147 -19.56 -9.88 -11.69
C VAL A 147 -19.16 -10.71 -10.47
N ARG A 148 -20.11 -10.87 -9.53
CA ARG A 148 -19.89 -11.63 -8.28
C ARG A 148 -20.12 -13.13 -8.42
N ASP A 149 -20.79 -13.55 -9.48
CA ASP A 149 -20.94 -14.95 -9.83
C ASP A 149 -20.20 -15.23 -11.15
N ILE A 150 -19.02 -15.81 -11.01
CA ILE A 150 -18.14 -16.11 -12.16
C ILE A 150 -18.83 -16.99 -13.21
N SER A 151 -19.76 -17.84 -12.81
CA SER A 151 -20.48 -18.72 -13.74
C SER A 151 -21.30 -17.95 -14.78
N LEU A 152 -21.67 -16.69 -14.46
CA LEU A 152 -22.46 -15.83 -15.34
C LEU A 152 -21.58 -15.02 -16.31
N VAL A 153 -20.27 -14.94 -16.10
CA VAL A 153 -19.37 -14.10 -16.91
C VAL A 153 -19.49 -14.42 -18.40
N GLY A 154 -19.43 -15.69 -18.77
CA GLY A 154 -19.53 -16.09 -20.17
C GLY A 154 -20.87 -15.71 -20.82
N LYS A 155 -21.97 -15.84 -20.08
CA LYS A 155 -23.30 -15.43 -20.53
C LYS A 155 -23.41 -13.92 -20.70
N ILE A 156 -22.93 -13.16 -19.70
CA ILE A 156 -22.98 -11.69 -19.71
C ILE A 156 -22.16 -11.16 -20.88
N VAL A 157 -20.89 -11.59 -21.00
CA VAL A 157 -20.00 -11.16 -22.08
C VAL A 157 -20.54 -11.50 -23.46
N GLY A 158 -21.10 -12.72 -23.62
CA GLY A 158 -21.73 -13.14 -24.88
C GLY A 158 -22.91 -12.26 -25.30
N GLY A 159 -23.67 -11.72 -24.34
CA GLY A 159 -24.80 -10.84 -24.63
C GLY A 159 -24.45 -9.37 -24.87
N LEU A 160 -23.24 -8.90 -24.50
CA LEU A 160 -22.85 -7.49 -24.61
C LEU A 160 -22.88 -6.97 -26.05
N SER A 161 -22.54 -7.79 -27.04
CA SER A 161 -22.54 -7.38 -28.45
C SER A 161 -23.94 -7.01 -28.94
N SER A 162 -24.98 -7.66 -28.43
CA SER A 162 -26.37 -7.40 -28.80
C SER A 162 -26.91 -6.05 -28.29
N VAL A 163 -26.28 -5.47 -27.28
CA VAL A 163 -26.68 -4.18 -26.68
C VAL A 163 -25.80 -3.01 -27.07
N GLY A 164 -24.93 -3.19 -28.07
CA GLY A 164 -24.18 -2.10 -28.71
C GLY A 164 -22.74 -1.93 -28.23
N ILE A 165 -22.20 -2.85 -27.42
CA ILE A 165 -20.77 -2.89 -27.09
C ILE A 165 -19.96 -3.26 -28.33
N ASN A 166 -18.93 -2.47 -28.62
CA ASN A 166 -18.01 -2.71 -29.73
C ASN A 166 -16.52 -2.77 -29.33
N SER A 167 -16.25 -2.69 -28.01
CA SER A 167 -14.89 -2.88 -27.47
C SER A 167 -14.95 -3.61 -26.12
N LEU A 168 -14.27 -4.76 -26.03
CA LEU A 168 -14.00 -5.48 -24.80
C LEU A 168 -12.51 -5.31 -24.49
N ASN A 169 -12.19 -4.57 -23.43
CA ASN A 169 -10.82 -4.18 -23.12
C ASN A 169 -10.10 -5.18 -22.19
N GLY A 170 -10.86 -6.04 -21.52
CA GLY A 170 -10.30 -7.10 -20.70
C GLY A 170 -11.26 -7.67 -19.67
N ILE A 171 -10.88 -8.84 -19.17
CA ILE A 171 -11.54 -9.53 -18.06
C ILE A 171 -10.46 -9.87 -17.04
N SER A 172 -10.64 -9.43 -15.80
CA SER A 172 -9.73 -9.71 -14.69
C SER A 172 -10.47 -10.49 -13.61
N PHE A 173 -9.88 -11.61 -13.17
CA PHE A 173 -10.46 -12.45 -12.12
C PHE A 173 -9.74 -12.17 -10.79
N GLY A 174 -10.51 -12.00 -9.73
CA GLY A 174 -9.99 -11.62 -8.42
C GLY A 174 -10.77 -12.24 -7.27
N LEU A 175 -10.47 -11.70 -6.10
CA LEU A 175 -11.18 -12.00 -4.85
C LEU A 175 -12.05 -10.81 -4.46
N SER A 176 -13.23 -11.11 -3.95
CA SER A 176 -14.01 -10.12 -3.19
C SER A 176 -13.22 -9.64 -1.96
N ASP A 177 -13.44 -8.40 -1.54
CA ASP A 177 -12.72 -7.81 -0.41
C ASP A 177 -12.88 -8.65 0.87
N GLU A 178 -14.08 -9.18 1.11
CA GLU A 178 -14.38 -10.03 2.25
C GLU A 178 -13.57 -11.33 2.23
N LYS A 179 -13.51 -12.00 1.07
CA LYS A 179 -12.74 -13.23 0.91
C LYS A 179 -11.25 -12.98 0.98
N LEU A 180 -10.79 -11.87 0.42
CA LEU A 180 -9.38 -11.47 0.50
C LEU A 180 -8.94 -11.27 1.95
N GLU A 181 -9.71 -10.55 2.77
CA GLU A 181 -9.39 -10.35 4.20
C GLU A 181 -9.40 -11.65 4.99
N THR A 182 -10.35 -12.54 4.70
CA THR A 182 -10.38 -13.88 5.30
C THR A 182 -9.10 -14.68 4.97
N LEU A 183 -8.70 -14.70 3.70
CA LEU A 183 -7.51 -15.43 3.26
C LEU A 183 -6.21 -14.80 3.75
N LYS A 184 -6.13 -13.47 3.86
CA LYS A 184 -5.00 -12.77 4.49
C LYS A 184 -4.85 -13.18 5.95
N THR A 185 -5.95 -13.22 6.69
CA THR A 185 -5.94 -13.66 8.08
C THR A 185 -5.41 -15.09 8.20
N GLN A 186 -5.91 -16.01 7.38
CA GLN A 186 -5.44 -17.40 7.36
C GLN A 186 -3.94 -17.51 6.99
N ALA A 187 -3.49 -16.75 5.99
CA ALA A 187 -2.09 -16.73 5.60
C ALA A 187 -1.21 -16.14 6.73
N LYS A 188 -1.66 -15.09 7.40
CA LYS A 188 -0.96 -14.48 8.54
C LYS A 188 -0.83 -15.45 9.71
N ASP A 189 -1.88 -16.18 10.05
CA ASP A 189 -1.85 -17.20 11.11
C ASP A 189 -0.84 -18.32 10.79
N GLN A 190 -0.80 -18.77 9.52
CA GLN A 190 0.22 -19.72 9.09
C GLN A 190 1.64 -19.15 9.17
N ALA A 191 1.83 -17.87 8.79
CA ALA A 191 3.12 -17.20 8.88
C ALA A 191 3.61 -17.12 10.34
N ILE A 192 2.74 -16.71 11.27
CA ILE A 192 3.04 -16.63 12.71
C ILE A 192 3.42 -18.01 13.23
N THR A 193 2.64 -19.04 12.89
CA THR A 193 2.92 -20.43 13.31
C THR A 193 4.31 -20.89 12.85
N LYS A 194 4.67 -20.62 11.58
CA LYS A 194 5.98 -20.97 11.06
C LYS A 194 7.12 -20.18 11.72
N ALA A 195 6.93 -18.88 11.97
CA ALA A 195 7.91 -18.07 12.69
C ALA A 195 8.13 -18.58 14.11
N GLN A 196 7.07 -19.00 14.81
CA GLN A 196 7.16 -19.59 16.14
C GLN A 196 7.88 -20.97 16.12
N GLN A 197 7.60 -21.79 15.11
CA GLN A 197 8.32 -23.07 14.92
C GLN A 197 9.81 -22.83 14.70
N GLU A 198 10.17 -21.83 13.89
CA GLU A 198 11.57 -21.46 13.67
C GLU A 198 12.24 -20.97 14.96
N LEU A 199 11.54 -20.17 15.79
CA LEU A 199 12.03 -19.78 17.10
C LEU A 199 12.32 -20.99 17.98
N GLN A 200 11.41 -21.97 18.04
CA GLN A 200 11.61 -23.18 18.86
C GLN A 200 12.80 -24.00 18.35
N ARG A 201 12.97 -24.10 17.03
CA ARG A 201 14.15 -24.75 16.43
C ARG A 201 15.44 -24.07 16.86
N MET A 202 15.50 -22.73 16.76
CA MET A 202 16.66 -21.93 17.20
C MET A 202 16.92 -22.07 18.71
N LYS A 203 15.89 -22.04 19.55
CA LYS A 203 16.03 -22.27 21.00
C LYS A 203 16.71 -23.61 21.30
N THR A 204 16.28 -24.67 20.63
CA THR A 204 16.86 -26.01 20.81
C THR A 204 18.30 -26.09 20.30
N GLN A 205 18.58 -25.47 19.15
CA GLN A 205 19.89 -25.56 18.50
C GLN A 205 20.96 -24.71 19.19
N PHE A 206 20.60 -23.53 19.69
CA PHE A 206 21.54 -22.57 20.28
C PHE A 206 21.49 -22.50 21.80
N GLY A 207 20.55 -23.19 22.43
CA GLY A 207 20.51 -23.38 23.91
C GLY A 207 20.01 -22.17 24.71
N PHE A 208 19.45 -21.13 24.07
CA PHE A 208 18.85 -20.01 24.81
C PHE A 208 17.45 -20.37 25.32
N SER A 209 17.21 -20.14 26.63
CA SER A 209 15.97 -20.56 27.28
C SER A 209 14.92 -19.46 27.43
N HIS A 210 15.38 -18.20 27.60
CA HIS A 210 14.51 -17.08 27.85
C HIS A 210 14.48 -16.16 26.63
N VAL A 211 13.27 -15.94 26.11
CA VAL A 211 13.01 -15.03 24.98
C VAL A 211 11.84 -14.14 25.30
N ARG A 212 11.94 -12.86 24.92
CA ARG A 212 10.87 -11.89 25.07
C ARG A 212 10.60 -11.25 23.70
N LEU A 213 9.35 -11.31 23.23
CA LEU A 213 8.95 -10.62 21.99
C LEU A 213 9.12 -9.11 22.19
N VAL A 214 9.88 -8.45 21.31
CA VAL A 214 10.16 -7.01 21.34
C VAL A 214 9.70 -6.28 20.09
N GLY A 215 9.37 -7.01 19.02
CA GLY A 215 8.87 -6.41 17.80
C GLY A 215 8.14 -7.40 16.91
N ILE A 216 7.15 -6.90 16.18
CA ILE A 216 6.41 -7.62 15.14
C ILE A 216 6.40 -6.71 13.92
N SER A 217 6.74 -7.28 12.76
CA SER A 217 6.61 -6.63 11.46
C SER A 217 5.91 -7.58 10.51
N ASP A 218 4.90 -7.11 9.82
CA ASP A 218 4.23 -7.81 8.74
C ASP A 218 4.44 -7.06 7.43
N SER A 219 4.57 -7.81 6.36
CA SER A 219 4.72 -7.29 5.00
C SER A 219 3.80 -8.10 4.10
N PRO A 220 2.60 -7.61 3.84
CA PRO A 220 1.69 -8.28 2.91
C PRO A 220 2.27 -8.26 1.50
N ILE A 221 2.26 -9.39 0.84
CA ILE A 221 2.52 -9.47 -0.60
C ILE A 221 1.16 -9.42 -1.28
N VAL A 222 0.92 -8.32 -1.99
CA VAL A 222 -0.34 -8.13 -2.73
C VAL A 222 -0.50 -9.29 -3.73
N PRO A 223 -1.66 -9.99 -3.75
CA PRO A 223 -1.91 -11.05 -4.71
C PRO A 223 -1.74 -10.53 -6.14
N MET A 224 -0.97 -11.23 -6.98
CA MET A 224 -0.94 -10.94 -8.40
C MET A 224 -2.29 -11.36 -9.01
N LEU A 225 -3.05 -10.39 -9.49
CA LEU A 225 -4.25 -10.62 -10.28
C LEU A 225 -3.82 -11.15 -11.66
N TYR A 226 -4.31 -12.31 -12.06
CA TYR A 226 -4.13 -12.79 -13.42
C TYR A 226 -5.02 -11.98 -14.36
N ARG A 227 -4.40 -11.11 -15.17
CA ARG A 227 -5.07 -10.37 -16.23
C ARG A 227 -4.96 -11.18 -17.54
N MET A 228 -6.09 -11.54 -18.13
CA MET A 228 -6.08 -12.02 -19.51
C MET A 228 -6.03 -10.81 -20.44
N GLU A 229 -4.86 -10.55 -21.02
CA GLU A 229 -4.71 -9.56 -22.10
C GLU A 229 -5.11 -10.22 -23.43
N ASN A 230 -6.00 -9.52 -24.15
CA ASN A 230 -6.35 -9.77 -25.55
C ASN A 230 -6.92 -11.17 -25.90
N ALA A 231 -8.19 -11.39 -25.59
CA ALA A 231 -8.98 -12.33 -26.39
C ALA A 231 -9.39 -11.57 -27.67
N GLU A 232 -8.74 -11.81 -28.80
CA GLU A 232 -9.25 -11.42 -30.11
C GLU A 232 -10.56 -12.18 -30.36
N PHE A 233 -11.66 -11.49 -30.15
CA PHE A 233 -12.96 -12.00 -30.57
C PHE A 233 -13.08 -11.86 -32.08
N GLY A 234 -12.86 -12.93 -32.82
CA GLY A 234 -13.23 -13.02 -34.22
C GLY A 234 -14.74 -12.80 -34.36
N LEU A 235 -15.13 -11.70 -34.99
CA LEU A 235 -16.50 -11.41 -35.42
C LEU A 235 -16.88 -12.37 -36.56
N GLY A 236 -17.16 -13.62 -36.21
CA GLY A 236 -17.69 -14.63 -37.12
C GLY A 236 -19.10 -15.01 -36.66
N SER A 237 -20.06 -14.77 -37.52
CA SER A 237 -21.49 -15.00 -37.46
C SER A 237 -21.94 -16.30 -36.76
N ASP A 238 -23.14 -16.15 -36.15
CA ASP A 238 -24.09 -17.18 -35.68
C ASP A 238 -23.86 -17.78 -34.31
N VAL A 239 -24.72 -17.32 -33.40
CA VAL A 239 -24.99 -17.80 -32.04
C VAL A 239 -23.81 -17.66 -31.08
N PRO A 240 -23.90 -16.81 -30.06
CA PRO A 240 -22.83 -16.65 -29.06
C PRO A 240 -22.73 -17.94 -28.24
N VAL A 241 -21.80 -18.81 -28.59
CA VAL A 241 -21.37 -19.89 -27.69
C VAL A 241 -20.55 -19.24 -26.59
N PRO A 242 -20.94 -19.38 -25.30
CA PRO A 242 -20.16 -18.85 -24.22
C PRO A 242 -18.71 -19.38 -24.30
N ALA A 243 -17.74 -18.49 -24.45
CA ALA A 243 -16.34 -18.91 -24.45
C ALA A 243 -16.02 -19.58 -23.11
N PRO A 244 -15.36 -20.74 -23.09
CA PRO A 244 -14.94 -21.37 -21.83
C PRO A 244 -13.89 -20.51 -21.16
N ILE A 245 -14.31 -19.74 -20.17
CA ILE A 245 -13.43 -18.82 -19.43
C ILE A 245 -12.78 -19.59 -18.28
N GLN A 246 -11.44 -19.71 -18.30
CA GLN A 246 -10.66 -20.37 -17.27
C GLN A 246 -10.16 -19.31 -16.27
N THR A 247 -10.52 -19.44 -14.99
CA THR A 247 -10.17 -18.46 -13.96
C THR A 247 -8.79 -18.68 -13.34
N GLY A 248 -8.22 -19.87 -13.48
CA GLY A 248 -6.97 -20.24 -12.80
C GLY A 248 -7.11 -20.33 -11.28
N THR A 249 -5.97 -20.42 -10.60
CA THR A 249 -5.83 -20.35 -9.14
C THR A 249 -4.75 -19.32 -8.79
N GLY A 250 -4.95 -18.57 -7.71
CA GLY A 250 -3.96 -17.65 -7.18
C GLY A 250 -3.49 -18.05 -5.78
N GLU A 251 -2.53 -17.32 -5.24
CA GLU A 251 -2.05 -17.47 -3.86
C GLU A 251 -2.09 -16.13 -3.14
N VAL A 252 -2.57 -16.12 -1.90
CA VAL A 252 -2.39 -15.04 -0.93
C VAL A 252 -1.17 -15.39 -0.09
N ILE A 253 -0.20 -14.49 -0.02
CA ILE A 253 1.07 -14.70 0.68
C ILE A 253 1.24 -13.59 1.71
N GLU A 254 1.48 -13.99 2.96
CA GLU A 254 1.79 -13.08 4.07
C GLU A 254 3.14 -13.45 4.69
N ASN A 255 3.95 -12.44 4.98
CA ASN A 255 5.22 -12.61 5.67
C ASN A 255 5.17 -11.91 7.02
N VAL A 256 5.48 -12.64 8.07
CA VAL A 256 5.58 -12.10 9.42
C VAL A 256 7.01 -12.29 9.93
N SER A 257 7.58 -11.23 10.47
CA SER A 257 8.88 -11.24 11.14
C SER A 257 8.68 -10.87 12.61
N LEU A 258 9.22 -11.71 13.50
CA LEU A 258 9.13 -11.56 14.95
C LEU A 258 10.54 -11.33 15.50
N ALA A 259 10.74 -10.22 16.18
CA ALA A 259 11.99 -9.89 16.84
C ALA A 259 11.89 -10.24 18.34
N TYR A 260 12.86 -11.00 18.83
CA TYR A 260 12.94 -11.44 20.22
C TYR A 260 14.25 -10.99 20.85
N GLU A 261 14.14 -10.47 22.08
CA GLU A 261 15.27 -10.33 22.99
C GLU A 261 15.61 -11.70 23.56
N ILE A 262 16.90 -12.06 23.58
CA ILE A 262 17.40 -13.32 24.18
C ILE A 262 18.20 -13.01 25.44
N ARG A 263 18.05 -13.88 26.44
CA ARG A 263 18.79 -13.84 27.70
C ARG A 263 19.32 -15.23 28.07
#